data_e236abf970feaa7d7645ad74ae6f84a8
#
_entry.id   e236abf970feaa7d7645ad74ae6f84a8
#
_cell.length_a   1.000
_cell.length_b   1.000
_cell.length_c   1.000
_cell.angle_alpha   90.00
_cell.angle_beta   90.00
_cell.angle_gamma   90.00
#
_symmetry.space_group_name_H-M   'P 1'
#
loop_
_entity.id
_entity.type
_entity.pdbx_description
1 polymer ?
#
loop_
_entity_poly.entity_id
_entity_poly.type
_entity_poly.pdbx_seq_one_letter_code
_entity_poly.pdbx_strand_id
1 'polypeptide(L)'
;RRELKEEALENPQGRCAGVLTLVYDHHDSDLPRRLTSMQHEAHSLVLSTLHVHLDLHHCLEIMTLKGMGEEVRALADRLRSSRGVLQSALSLTTLEHMDDSAPASLHGHHHEEHRP
;
A
#
# COMPACT_ATOMS: atom_id res chain seq x y z
N ARG A 1 9.19 14.08 14.79
CA ARG A 1 9.12 13.43 14.53
C ARG A 1 8.40 12.34 13.93
N ARG A 2 9.06 11.57 13.17
CA ARG A 2 8.49 10.50 12.45
C ARG A 2 7.86 9.47 13.37
N GLU A 3 8.51 9.20 14.45
CA GLU A 3 7.98 8.24 15.41
C GLU A 3 6.68 8.69 16.01
N LEU A 4 6.59 9.96 16.36
CA LEU A 4 5.35 10.48 16.91
C LEU A 4 4.23 10.40 15.91
N LYS A 5 4.52 10.70 14.65
CA LYS A 5 3.51 10.59 13.64
C LYS A 5 3.00 9.18 13.49
N GLU A 6 3.92 8.22 13.49
CA GLU A 6 3.51 6.83 13.35
C GLU A 6 2.67 6.38 14.53
N GLU A 7 3.05 6.79 15.72
CA GLU A 7 2.27 6.45 16.89
C GLU A 7 0.88 7.08 16.83
N ALA A 8 0.82 8.32 16.41
CA ALA A 8 -0.47 9.01 16.36
C ALA A 8 -1.41 8.35 15.38
N LEU A 9 -0.87 7.71 14.34
CA LEU A 9 -1.69 7.08 13.32
C LEU A 9 -1.79 5.59 13.48
N GLU A 10 -1.32 5.07 14.59
CA GLU A 10 -1.36 3.63 14.82
C GLU A 10 -2.78 3.10 14.84
N ASN A 11 -3.71 3.88 15.41
CA ASN A 11 -5.11 3.49 15.45
C ASN A 11 -5.93 4.60 14.80
N PRO A 12 -5.81 4.75 13.49
CA PRO A 12 -6.48 5.85 12.83
C PRO A 12 -7.97 5.65 12.83
N GLN A 13 -8.69 6.73 13.02
CA GLN A 13 -10.13 6.74 12.93
C GLN A 13 -10.51 7.56 11.73
N GLY A 14 -11.59 7.16 11.07
CA GLY A 14 -12.02 7.87 9.89
C GLY A 14 -11.18 7.48 8.68
N ARG A 15 -11.29 8.29 7.66
CA ARG A 15 -10.67 7.98 6.39
C ARG A 15 -9.21 8.36 6.39
N CYS A 16 -8.40 7.59 5.71
CA CYS A 16 -7.00 7.92 5.57
C CYS A 16 -6.46 7.43 4.24
N ALA A 17 -5.30 7.97 3.88
CA ALA A 17 -4.52 7.50 2.76
C ALA A 17 -3.25 6.89 3.33
N GLY A 18 -2.70 5.91 2.61
CA GLY A 18 -1.49 5.26 3.05
C GLY A 18 -0.54 5.01 1.91
N VAL A 19 0.73 4.93 2.26
CA VAL A 19 1.76 4.50 1.34
C VAL A 19 2.46 3.32 2.01
N LEU A 20 2.41 2.18 1.35
CA LEU A 20 3.03 0.97 1.86
C LEU A 20 4.17 0.59 0.91
N THR A 21 5.34 0.37 1.46
CA THR A 21 6.46 -0.13 0.68
C THR A 21 6.84 -1.50 1.21
N LEU A 22 7.16 -2.39 0.28
CA LEU A 22 7.62 -3.74 0.59
C LEU A 22 8.88 -4.02 -0.21
N VAL A 23 9.86 -4.65 0.44
CA VAL A 23 11.04 -5.13 -0.26
C VAL A 23 11.06 -6.64 -0.13
N TYR A 24 11.24 -7.34 -1.22
CA TYR A 24 11.28 -8.80 -1.19
C TYR A 24 12.18 -9.32 -2.29
N ASP A 25 12.54 -10.60 -2.16
CA ASP A 25 13.39 -11.29 -3.13
C ASP A 25 12.48 -11.77 -4.26
N HIS A 26 12.70 -11.23 -5.46
CA HIS A 26 11.80 -11.56 -6.56
C HIS A 26 11.99 -12.98 -7.08
N HIS A 27 13.00 -13.68 -6.59
CA HIS A 27 13.17 -15.10 -6.94
C HIS A 27 12.24 -16.00 -6.13
N ASP A 28 11.61 -15.48 -5.09
CA ASP A 28 10.56 -16.20 -4.40
C ASP A 28 9.33 -16.13 -5.30
N SER A 29 9.17 -17.15 -6.13
CA SER A 29 8.17 -17.09 -7.20
C SER A 29 6.74 -17.07 -6.69
N ASP A 30 6.53 -17.45 -5.44
CA ASP A 30 5.17 -17.51 -4.91
C ASP A 30 4.73 -16.20 -4.29
N LEU A 31 5.67 -15.42 -3.77
CA LEU A 31 5.33 -14.20 -3.07
C LEU A 31 4.65 -13.15 -3.95
N PRO A 32 5.21 -12.84 -5.14
CA PRO A 32 4.54 -11.82 -5.96
C PRO A 32 3.10 -12.20 -6.30
N ARG A 33 2.84 -13.48 -6.55
CA ARG A 33 1.49 -13.91 -6.86
C ARG A 33 0.58 -13.76 -5.65
N ARG A 34 1.08 -14.11 -4.46
CA ARG A 34 0.27 -13.95 -3.24
C ARG A 34 -0.02 -12.49 -2.98
N LEU A 35 0.96 -11.61 -3.17
CA LEU A 35 0.74 -10.18 -2.97
C LEU A 35 -0.30 -9.65 -3.94
N THR A 36 -0.20 -10.04 -5.19
CA THR A 36 -1.16 -9.62 -6.19
C THR A 36 -2.57 -10.09 -5.84
N SER A 37 -2.68 -11.33 -5.39
CA SER A 37 -3.96 -11.89 -5.02
C SER A 37 -4.60 -11.10 -3.87
N MET A 38 -3.82 -10.76 -2.85
CA MET A 38 -4.34 -10.00 -1.74
C MET A 38 -4.79 -8.61 -2.16
N GLN A 39 -4.06 -7.99 -3.09
CA GLN A 39 -4.45 -6.68 -3.57
C GLN A 39 -5.74 -6.76 -4.38
N HIS A 40 -5.91 -7.81 -5.15
CA HIS A 40 -7.16 -7.99 -5.89
C HIS A 40 -8.35 -8.15 -4.96
N GLU A 41 -8.17 -8.89 -3.89
CA GLU A 41 -9.24 -9.07 -2.93
C GLU A 41 -9.64 -7.75 -2.27
N ALA A 42 -8.69 -6.86 -2.14
CA ALA A 42 -8.92 -5.58 -1.49
C ALA A 42 -8.86 -4.42 -2.48
N HIS A 43 -9.36 -4.65 -3.68
CA HIS A 43 -9.20 -3.66 -4.75
C HIS A 43 -9.83 -2.31 -4.42
N SER A 44 -10.81 -2.28 -3.52
CA SER A 44 -11.43 -1.01 -3.16
C SER A 44 -10.53 -0.15 -2.28
N LEU A 45 -9.48 -0.73 -1.71
CA LEU A 45 -8.56 0.00 -0.84
C LEU A 45 -7.26 0.37 -1.55
N VAL A 46 -6.93 -0.29 -2.64
CA VAL A 46 -5.66 -0.09 -3.32
C VAL A 46 -5.87 0.83 -4.50
N LEU A 47 -5.19 1.98 -4.49
CA LEU A 47 -5.30 2.96 -5.56
C LEU A 47 -4.31 2.68 -6.67
N SER A 48 -3.09 2.34 -6.33
CA SER A 48 -2.07 2.09 -7.34
C SER A 48 -0.98 1.21 -6.75
N THR A 49 -0.25 0.56 -7.63
CA THR A 49 0.88 -0.27 -7.25
C THR A 49 1.99 -0.06 -8.27
N LEU A 50 3.20 0.11 -7.76
CA LEU A 50 4.37 0.29 -8.60
C LEU A 50 5.41 -0.75 -8.20
N HIS A 51 6.00 -1.40 -9.21
CA HIS A 51 7.07 -2.37 -9.00
C HIS A 51 8.37 -1.78 -9.50
N VAL A 52 9.41 -1.89 -8.68
CA VAL A 52 10.72 -1.38 -9.04
C VAL A 52 11.74 -2.47 -8.74
N HIS A 53 12.60 -2.75 -9.70
CA HIS A 53 13.70 -3.69 -9.49
C HIS A 53 14.86 -2.93 -8.87
N LEU A 54 15.21 -3.30 -7.65
CA LEU A 54 16.31 -2.64 -6.96
C LEU A 54 17.68 -3.18 -7.42
N ASP A 55 17.73 -4.49 -7.64
CA ASP A 55 18.91 -5.15 -8.15
C ASP A 55 18.48 -6.48 -8.72
N LEU A 56 19.41 -7.39 -8.95
CA LEU A 56 19.12 -8.67 -9.59
C LEU A 56 18.19 -9.54 -8.75
N HIS A 57 18.14 -9.31 -7.47
CA HIS A 57 17.41 -10.21 -6.58
C HIS A 57 16.24 -9.55 -5.85
N HIS A 58 16.21 -8.24 -5.77
CA HIS A 58 15.25 -7.57 -4.89
C HIS A 58 14.33 -6.65 -5.64
N CYS A 59 13.07 -6.71 -5.26
CA CYS A 59 12.05 -5.82 -5.77
C CYS A 59 11.54 -4.93 -4.66
N LEU A 60 11.19 -3.71 -5.05
CA LEU A 60 10.48 -2.78 -4.19
C LEU A 60 9.08 -2.62 -4.77
N GLU A 61 8.09 -2.85 -3.95
CA GLU A 61 6.70 -2.62 -4.36
C GLU A 61 6.15 -1.49 -3.54
N ILE A 62 5.53 -0.53 -4.22
CA ILE A 62 4.98 0.66 -3.57
C ILE A 62 3.49 0.68 -3.86
N MET A 63 2.69 0.74 -2.80
CA MET A 63 1.24 0.77 -2.95
C MET A 63 0.69 2.02 -2.32
N THR A 64 -0.26 2.65 -2.99
CA THR A 64 -1.02 3.73 -2.38
C THR A 64 -2.39 3.19 -2.01
N LEU A 65 -2.84 3.54 -0.82
CA LEU A 65 -4.04 2.98 -0.22
C LEU A 65 -4.95 4.11 0.23
N LYS A 66 -6.25 3.83 0.25
CA LYS A 66 -7.21 4.81 0.74
C LYS A 66 -8.44 4.07 1.24
N GLY A 67 -8.97 4.52 2.36
CA GLY A 67 -10.17 3.94 2.93
C GLY A 67 -10.26 4.26 4.41
N MET A 68 -11.13 3.54 5.08
CA MET A 68 -11.21 3.68 6.51
C MET A 68 -9.92 3.18 7.14
N GLY A 69 -9.44 3.89 8.13
CA GLY A 69 -8.14 3.62 8.69
C GLY A 69 -7.96 2.20 9.15
N GLU A 70 -8.98 1.63 9.78
CA GLU A 70 -8.87 0.24 10.23
C GLU A 70 -8.66 -0.72 9.08
N GLU A 71 -9.38 -0.48 7.98
CA GLU A 71 -9.28 -1.37 6.84
C GLU A 71 -7.95 -1.24 6.15
N VAL A 72 -7.48 -0.01 6.00
CA VAL A 72 -6.19 0.23 5.38
C VAL A 72 -5.09 -0.41 6.20
N ARG A 73 -5.16 -0.24 7.52
CA ARG A 73 -4.16 -0.81 8.41
C ARG A 73 -4.18 -2.32 8.37
N ALA A 74 -5.37 -2.91 8.37
CA ALA A 74 -5.47 -4.36 8.35
C ALA A 74 -4.87 -4.94 7.07
N LEU A 75 -5.16 -4.31 5.93
CA LEU A 75 -4.59 -4.78 4.67
C LEU A 75 -3.07 -4.63 4.68
N ALA A 76 -2.59 -3.48 5.12
CA ALA A 76 -1.15 -3.25 5.15
C ALA A 76 -0.46 -4.28 6.03
N ASP A 77 -1.05 -4.59 7.18
CA ASP A 77 -0.44 -5.56 8.08
C ASP A 77 -0.41 -6.95 7.48
N ARG A 78 -1.46 -7.33 6.76
CA ARG A 78 -1.46 -8.62 6.08
C ARG A 78 -0.36 -8.70 5.03
N LEU A 79 -0.20 -7.64 4.25
CA LEU A 79 0.81 -7.63 3.21
C LEU A 79 2.21 -7.64 3.81
N ARG A 80 2.42 -6.83 4.85
CA ARG A 80 3.73 -6.71 5.48
C ARG A 80 4.18 -8.00 6.13
N SER A 81 3.24 -8.76 6.65
CA SER A 81 3.56 -10.00 7.37
C SER A 81 3.66 -11.21 6.46
N SER A 82 3.49 -11.02 5.15
CA SER A 82 3.60 -12.14 4.22
C SER A 82 5.01 -12.71 4.25
N ARG A 83 5.08 -14.03 4.23
CA ARG A 83 6.37 -14.68 4.24
C ARG A 83 7.16 -14.28 3.00
N GLY A 84 8.40 -13.90 3.17
CA GLY A 84 9.25 -13.48 2.06
C GLY A 84 9.44 -11.98 2.00
N VAL A 85 8.63 -11.22 2.71
CA VAL A 85 8.83 -9.78 2.78
C VAL A 85 10.02 -9.51 3.70
N LEU A 86 11.01 -8.82 3.18
CA LEU A 86 12.25 -8.58 3.91
C LEU A 86 12.20 -7.29 4.70
N GLN A 87 11.57 -6.27 4.15
CA GLN A 87 11.43 -4.99 4.82
C GLN A 87 10.13 -4.36 4.38
N SER A 88 9.58 -3.51 5.23
CA SER A 88 8.34 -2.81 4.90
C SER A 88 8.29 -1.51 5.67
N ALA A 89 7.49 -0.59 5.14
CA ALA A 89 7.22 0.68 5.80
C ALA A 89 5.82 1.12 5.42
N LEU A 90 5.10 1.66 6.39
CA LEU A 90 3.74 2.16 6.16
C LEU A 90 3.66 3.58 6.69
N SER A 91 3.14 4.46 5.88
CA SER A 91 2.88 5.83 6.26
C SER A 91 1.41 6.12 6.05
N LEU A 92 0.73 6.63 7.07
CA LEU A 92 -0.68 6.95 7.00
C LEU A 92 -0.89 8.44 7.16
N THR A 93 -1.87 8.97 6.45
CA THR A 93 -2.23 10.37 6.50
C THR A 93 -3.74 10.46 6.62
N THR A 94 -4.23 11.20 7.60
CA THR A 94 -5.67 11.35 7.76
C THR A 94 -6.24 12.24 6.67
N LEU A 95 -7.47 11.94 6.30
CA LEU A 95 -8.16 12.69 5.25
C LEU A 95 -9.41 13.38 5.80
N GLU A 96 -9.43 13.66 7.08
CA GLU A 96 -10.63 14.14 7.72
C GLU A 96 -11.10 15.48 7.18
N HIS A 97 -10.21 16.22 6.52
CA HIS A 97 -10.59 17.50 5.95
C HIS A 97 -10.79 17.45 4.46
N MET A 98 -10.79 16.26 3.89
CA MET A 98 -10.93 16.10 2.45
C MET A 98 -12.38 15.88 2.08
N ASP A 99 -12.72 16.24 0.84
CA ASP A 99 -14.05 16.03 0.30
C ASP A 99 -14.14 14.61 -0.22
N ASP A 100 -14.90 13.78 0.50
CA ASP A 100 -15.03 12.38 0.13
C ASP A 100 -15.81 12.17 -1.15
N SER A 101 -16.54 13.15 -1.61
CA SER A 101 -17.32 12.98 -2.82
C SER A 101 -16.45 13.07 -4.07
N ALA A 102 -15.24 13.58 -3.96
CA ALA A 102 -14.37 13.69 -5.12
C ALA A 102 -13.80 12.33 -5.49
N PRO A 103 -13.87 11.94 -6.75
CA PRO A 103 -13.33 10.64 -7.14
C PRO A 103 -11.82 10.65 -7.08
N ALA A 104 -11.27 9.73 -6.30
CA ALA A 104 -9.84 9.69 -6.10
C ALA A 104 -9.10 9.12 -7.31
N SER A 105 -9.76 8.28 -8.06
CA SER A 105 -9.07 7.51 -9.08
C SER A 105 -9.00 8.18 -10.43
N LEU A 106 -9.44 9.39 -10.52
CA LEU A 106 -9.48 10.04 -11.82
C LEU A 106 -8.15 10.15 -12.49
N HIS A 107 -7.13 10.11 -11.74
CA HIS A 107 -5.85 10.31 -12.29
C HIS A 107 -5.08 9.08 -12.41
N GLY A 108 -5.48 8.21 -11.82
CA GLY A 108 -4.73 7.06 -11.79
C GLY A 108 -4.64 6.27 -13.02
N HIS A 109 -4.97 6.85 -12.98
CA HIS A 109 -4.85 6.28 -13.60
C HIS A 109 -4.50 5.92 -14.39
N HIS A 110 -4.53 5.98 -14.50
CA HIS A 110 -4.44 5.79 -15.21
C HIS A 110 -3.53 5.43 -15.64
N HIS A 111 -3.42 5.49 -15.33
CA HIS A 111 -2.73 5.30 -15.69
C HIS A 111 -2.12 4.53 -15.92
N GLU A 112 -2.38 4.43 -15.69
CA GLU A 112 -2.05 3.86 -15.86
C GLU A 112 -1.47 3.30 -16.21
N GLU A 113 -1.54 3.43 -16.12
CA GLU A 113 -1.24 3.06 -16.35
C GLU A 113 -0.49 2.56 -16.76
N HIS A 114 -0.28 2.55 -16.64
CA HIS A 114 0.25 2.20 -16.96
C HIS A 114 0.97 1.49 -17.32
N ARG A 115 1.02 1.38 -17.46
CA ARG A 115 1.64 0.71 -17.79
C ARG A 115 2.55 0.20 -18.02
N PRO A 116 3.12 -0.19 -18.10
CA PRO A 116 3.91 -0.71 -18.22
C PRO A 116 4.42 -1.22 -18.36
#